data_00782b557d14b7b7913db83df2981fdb
#
_entry.id   00782b557d14b7b7913db83df2981fdb
#
_cell.length_a   1.000
_cell.length_b   1.000
_cell.length_c   1.000
_cell.angle_alpha   90.00
_cell.angle_beta   90.00
_cell.angle_gamma   90.00
#
_symmetry.space_group_name_H-M   'P 1'
#
loop_
_entity.id
_entity.type
_entity.pdbx_description
1 polymer ?
#
loop_
_entity_poly.entity_id
_entity_poly.type
_entity_poly.pdbx_seq_one_letter_code
_entity_poly.pdbx_strand_id
1 'polypeptide(L)'
;MLELQNISFTAPDGKDILKNISLTVDDRFVAITGPNGSGKSTLLKVIMGIVTPTAGRIILDGEDITDLPINERANRGMGLAFQQPVHFKGLRVRDLLELAGAKDTPKKTRYLHACDILGQVGLCAQDYIDRELDGTLSGGEMKRIEIAMTAARGTKLTLFDEPEAGIDLWSFQSLIHVFEKLHEQTGGNVLIISHQERILNIADKIIYLKDGEVDQYDDRDKVISRLSFGARQKACNYCGDMREEG
;
A
#
# COMPACT_ATOMS: atom_id res chain seq x y z
N MET A 1 13.14 -0.33 -9.43
CA MET A 1 12.20 -0.38 -10.58
C MET A 1 11.44 -1.69 -10.57
N LEU A 2 10.10 -1.66 -10.63
CA LEU A 2 9.24 -2.84 -10.76
C LEU A 2 8.62 -2.86 -12.16
N GLU A 3 8.72 -4.00 -12.87
CA GLU A 3 8.07 -4.20 -14.17
C GLU A 3 7.09 -5.37 -14.08
N LEU A 4 5.88 -5.14 -14.55
CA LEU A 4 4.85 -6.15 -14.74
C LEU A 4 4.68 -6.38 -16.25
N GLN A 5 4.80 -7.63 -16.70
CA GLN A 5 4.72 -8.00 -18.10
C GLN A 5 3.60 -9.00 -18.31
N ASN A 6 2.48 -8.57 -18.90
CA ASN A 6 1.32 -9.38 -19.25
C ASN A 6 0.74 -10.18 -18.06
N ILE A 7 0.73 -9.59 -16.86
CA ILE A 7 0.24 -10.25 -15.65
C ILE A 7 -1.26 -10.51 -15.76
N SER A 8 -1.62 -11.78 -15.63
CA SER A 8 -3.01 -12.23 -15.53
C SER A 8 -3.19 -13.14 -14.32
N PHE A 9 -4.36 -13.09 -13.72
CA PHE A 9 -4.73 -13.96 -12.61
C PHE A 9 -6.20 -14.35 -12.68
N THR A 10 -6.42 -15.65 -12.75
CA THR A 10 -7.75 -16.29 -12.68
C THR A 10 -7.91 -16.94 -11.33
N ALA A 11 -8.97 -16.62 -10.61
CA ALA A 11 -9.27 -17.20 -9.31
C ALA A 11 -9.71 -18.68 -9.44
N PRO A 12 -9.65 -19.48 -8.36
CA PRO A 12 -10.00 -20.91 -8.40
C PRO A 12 -11.43 -21.20 -8.86
N ASP A 13 -12.33 -20.23 -8.74
CA ASP A 13 -13.72 -20.29 -9.23
C ASP A 13 -13.86 -20.00 -10.74
N GLY A 14 -12.74 -19.79 -11.43
CA GLY A 14 -12.69 -19.50 -12.88
C GLY A 14 -12.89 -18.04 -13.24
N LYS A 15 -13.00 -17.13 -12.27
CA LYS A 15 -13.16 -15.71 -12.52
C LYS A 15 -11.82 -15.03 -12.82
N ASP A 16 -11.71 -14.33 -13.95
CA ASP A 16 -10.57 -13.51 -14.28
C ASP A 16 -10.58 -12.22 -13.45
N ILE A 17 -9.59 -12.09 -12.55
CA ILE A 17 -9.43 -10.94 -11.65
C ILE A 17 -8.46 -9.93 -12.23
N LEU A 18 -7.34 -10.38 -12.82
CA LEU A 18 -6.36 -9.52 -13.48
C LEU A 18 -6.20 -9.99 -14.92
N LYS A 19 -6.14 -9.04 -15.85
CA LYS A 19 -6.15 -9.31 -17.29
C LYS A 19 -5.03 -8.53 -17.96
N ASN A 20 -3.97 -9.23 -18.35
CA ASN A 20 -2.89 -8.73 -19.19
C ASN A 20 -2.29 -7.39 -18.73
N ILE A 21 -2.04 -7.24 -17.42
CA ILE A 21 -1.48 -6.02 -16.86
C ILE A 21 -0.01 -5.89 -17.22
N SER A 22 0.34 -4.82 -17.94
CA SER A 22 1.71 -4.47 -18.30
C SER A 22 1.98 -3.01 -17.91
N LEU A 23 2.94 -2.79 -17.00
CA LEU A 23 3.34 -1.45 -16.56
C LEU A 23 4.73 -1.49 -15.91
N THR A 24 5.37 -0.33 -15.87
CA THR A 24 6.64 -0.11 -15.17
C THR A 24 6.47 0.93 -14.09
N VAL A 25 6.79 0.58 -12.84
CA VAL A 25 6.80 1.48 -11.69
C VAL A 25 8.24 1.85 -11.39
N ASP A 26 8.60 3.08 -11.69
CA ASP A 26 9.93 3.65 -11.45
C ASP A 26 9.86 4.91 -10.55
N ASP A 27 8.70 5.53 -10.47
CA ASP A 27 8.45 6.70 -9.64
C ASP A 27 8.49 6.32 -8.15
N ARG A 28 8.84 7.28 -7.29
CA ARG A 28 9.02 7.04 -5.85
C ARG A 28 7.71 6.66 -5.16
N PHE A 29 6.62 7.32 -5.52
CA PHE A 29 5.33 7.11 -4.87
C PHE A 29 4.22 6.97 -5.92
N VAL A 30 3.72 5.76 -6.09
CA VAL A 30 2.66 5.45 -7.05
C VAL A 30 1.41 4.98 -6.31
N ALA A 31 0.27 5.62 -6.58
CA ALA A 31 -1.00 5.21 -6.03
C ALA A 31 -1.77 4.32 -7.02
N ILE A 32 -2.48 3.32 -6.49
CA ILE A 32 -3.44 2.51 -7.23
C ILE A 32 -4.84 2.88 -6.74
N THR A 33 -5.71 3.28 -7.64
CA THR A 33 -7.12 3.53 -7.32
C THR A 33 -8.03 2.89 -8.36
N GLY A 34 -9.34 2.93 -8.14
CA GLY A 34 -10.33 2.32 -9.03
C GLY A 34 -11.49 1.69 -8.27
N PRO A 35 -12.55 1.23 -8.93
CA PRO A 35 -13.74 0.66 -8.28
C PRO A 35 -13.41 -0.52 -7.37
N ASN A 36 -14.31 -0.78 -6.38
CA ASN A 36 -14.20 -1.99 -5.57
C ASN A 36 -14.36 -3.23 -6.47
N GLY A 37 -13.57 -4.26 -6.20
CA GLY A 37 -13.55 -5.48 -7.01
C GLY A 37 -12.78 -5.40 -8.32
N SER A 38 -12.10 -4.28 -8.63
CA SER A 38 -11.28 -4.14 -9.85
C SER A 38 -9.95 -4.93 -9.83
N GLY A 39 -9.62 -5.62 -8.74
CA GLY A 39 -8.40 -6.44 -8.64
C GLY A 39 -7.21 -5.79 -7.94
N LYS A 40 -7.33 -4.59 -7.36
CA LYS A 40 -6.23 -3.83 -6.72
C LYS A 40 -5.46 -4.64 -5.68
N SER A 41 -6.13 -5.14 -4.65
CA SER A 41 -5.49 -5.95 -3.59
C SER A 41 -4.94 -7.27 -4.12
N THR A 42 -5.57 -7.86 -5.15
CA THR A 42 -5.06 -9.05 -5.83
C THR A 42 -3.75 -8.74 -6.55
N LEU A 43 -3.65 -7.58 -7.21
CA LEU A 43 -2.42 -7.14 -7.86
C LEU A 43 -1.26 -7.02 -6.86
N LEU A 44 -1.46 -6.39 -5.69
CA LEU A 44 -0.43 -6.33 -4.65
C LEU A 44 -0.04 -7.71 -4.12
N LYS A 45 -1.02 -8.62 -3.94
CA LYS A 45 -0.76 -10.01 -3.51
C LYS A 45 0.06 -10.79 -4.55
N VAL A 46 -0.19 -10.57 -5.84
CA VAL A 46 0.60 -11.15 -6.94
C VAL A 46 2.01 -10.58 -6.94
N ILE A 47 2.17 -9.25 -6.83
CA ILE A 47 3.48 -8.59 -6.75
C ILE A 47 4.29 -9.08 -5.55
N MET A 48 3.66 -9.31 -4.39
CA MET A 48 4.35 -9.82 -3.18
C MET A 48 4.59 -11.35 -3.21
N GLY A 49 3.99 -12.09 -4.14
CA GLY A 49 4.13 -13.55 -4.23
C GLY A 49 3.27 -14.32 -3.22
N ILE A 50 2.20 -13.72 -2.70
CA ILE A 50 1.17 -14.38 -1.90
C ILE A 50 0.27 -15.22 -2.79
N VAL A 51 0.06 -14.75 -4.02
CA VAL A 51 -0.71 -15.40 -5.06
C VAL A 51 0.16 -15.48 -6.31
N THR A 52 0.22 -16.66 -6.94
CA THR A 52 0.96 -16.85 -8.19
C THR A 52 0.12 -16.40 -9.38
N PRO A 53 0.63 -15.55 -10.28
CA PRO A 53 -0.09 -15.18 -11.49
C PRO A 53 -0.33 -16.39 -12.38
N THR A 54 -1.43 -16.41 -13.13
CA THR A 54 -1.72 -17.47 -14.11
C THR A 54 -0.93 -17.29 -15.40
N ALA A 55 -0.49 -16.06 -15.69
CA ALA A 55 0.39 -15.73 -16.82
C ALA A 55 1.15 -14.43 -16.54
N GLY A 56 2.23 -14.23 -17.29
CA GLY A 56 3.05 -13.02 -17.24
C GLY A 56 4.29 -13.16 -16.37
N ARG A 57 5.04 -12.06 -16.24
CA ARG A 57 6.29 -11.99 -15.46
C ARG A 57 6.34 -10.76 -14.60
N ILE A 58 7.01 -10.88 -13.44
CA ILE A 58 7.28 -9.79 -12.50
C ILE A 58 8.79 -9.63 -12.40
N ILE A 59 9.28 -8.45 -12.74
CA ILE A 59 10.71 -8.13 -12.74
C ILE A 59 10.95 -7.02 -11.73
N LEU A 60 11.87 -7.25 -10.79
CA LEU A 60 12.32 -6.27 -9.80
C LEU A 60 13.79 -5.98 -10.00
N ASP A 61 14.15 -4.74 -10.28
CA ASP A 61 15.54 -4.30 -10.55
C ASP A 61 16.25 -5.16 -11.60
N GLY A 62 15.52 -5.62 -12.63
CA GLY A 62 16.04 -6.46 -13.71
C GLY A 62 16.09 -7.97 -13.40
N GLU A 63 15.72 -8.40 -12.18
CA GLU A 63 15.61 -9.81 -11.78
C GLU A 63 14.18 -10.31 -11.92
N ASP A 64 13.98 -11.44 -12.60
CA ASP A 64 12.67 -12.11 -12.65
C ASP A 64 12.37 -12.76 -11.30
N ILE A 65 11.33 -12.26 -10.61
CA ILE A 65 10.90 -12.73 -9.31
C ILE A 65 9.58 -13.49 -9.34
N THR A 66 9.07 -13.83 -10.52
CA THR A 66 7.72 -14.38 -10.73
C THR A 66 7.47 -15.63 -9.89
N ASP A 67 8.41 -16.56 -9.85
CA ASP A 67 8.28 -17.83 -9.13
C ASP A 67 8.86 -17.81 -7.72
N LEU A 68 9.39 -16.66 -7.28
CA LEU A 68 9.97 -16.54 -5.95
C LEU A 68 8.90 -16.48 -4.86
N PRO A 69 9.04 -17.25 -3.78
CA PRO A 69 8.13 -17.19 -2.64
C PRO A 69 8.27 -15.86 -1.87
N ILE A 70 7.25 -15.53 -1.08
CA ILE A 70 7.14 -14.27 -0.33
C ILE A 70 8.38 -13.95 0.52
N ASN A 71 8.98 -14.95 1.18
CA ASN A 71 10.17 -14.76 2.02
C ASN A 71 11.39 -14.34 1.20
N GLU A 72 11.55 -14.85 0.00
CA GLU A 72 12.65 -14.47 -0.88
C GLU A 72 12.46 -13.08 -1.48
N ARG A 73 11.22 -12.72 -1.84
CA ARG A 73 10.89 -11.34 -2.26
C ARG A 73 11.13 -10.35 -1.11
N ALA A 74 10.76 -10.71 0.13
CA ALA A 74 11.05 -9.90 1.30
C ALA A 74 12.57 -9.71 1.53
N ASN A 75 13.39 -10.74 1.31
CA ASN A 75 14.85 -10.66 1.40
C ASN A 75 15.47 -9.77 0.31
N ARG A 76 14.79 -9.58 -0.83
CA ARG A 76 15.20 -8.66 -1.90
C ARG A 76 14.78 -7.21 -1.62
N GLY A 77 14.19 -6.97 -0.46
CA GLY A 77 13.80 -5.64 -0.01
C GLY A 77 12.37 -5.25 -0.37
N MET A 78 11.46 -6.22 -0.54
CA MET A 78 10.03 -5.95 -0.65
C MET A 78 9.35 -5.99 0.71
N GLY A 79 8.38 -5.10 0.94
CA GLY A 79 7.55 -5.06 2.13
C GLY A 79 6.08 -4.90 1.79
N LEU A 80 5.19 -5.47 2.61
CA LEU A 80 3.74 -5.33 2.46
C LEU A 80 3.11 -5.04 3.81
N ALA A 81 2.31 -3.98 3.88
CA ALA A 81 1.34 -3.75 4.95
C ALA A 81 -0.05 -4.13 4.44
N PHE A 82 -0.69 -5.05 5.16
CA PHE A 82 -2.00 -5.58 4.79
C PHE A 82 -3.15 -4.61 5.10
N GLN A 83 -4.29 -4.79 4.44
CA GLN A 83 -5.51 -4.04 4.75
C GLN A 83 -5.98 -4.26 6.19
N GLN A 84 -5.91 -5.50 6.69
CA GLN A 84 -6.17 -5.82 8.09
C GLN A 84 -4.85 -6.13 8.80
N PRO A 85 -4.57 -5.48 9.95
CA PRO A 85 -3.35 -5.72 10.70
C PRO A 85 -3.31 -7.16 11.22
N VAL A 86 -2.10 -7.73 11.23
CA VAL A 86 -1.88 -9.10 11.71
C VAL A 86 -1.63 -9.06 13.22
N HIS A 87 -2.37 -9.87 13.98
CA HIS A 87 -2.19 -10.02 15.42
C HIS A 87 -1.16 -11.12 15.72
N PHE A 88 -0.18 -10.81 16.55
CA PHE A 88 0.86 -11.74 16.97
C PHE A 88 0.78 -11.97 18.49
N LYS A 89 0.22 -13.11 18.91
CA LYS A 89 0.18 -13.45 20.33
C LYS A 89 1.59 -13.69 20.87
N GLY A 90 1.88 -13.06 22.02
CA GLY A 90 3.17 -13.22 22.71
C GLY A 90 4.32 -12.39 22.14
N LEU A 91 4.09 -11.56 21.10
CA LEU A 91 5.06 -10.59 20.62
C LEU A 91 4.68 -9.18 21.12
N ARG A 92 5.68 -8.43 21.54
CA ARG A 92 5.53 -7.01 21.93
C ARG A 92 5.96 -6.11 20.77
N VAL A 93 5.55 -4.86 20.84
CA VAL A 93 5.98 -3.84 19.87
C VAL A 93 7.50 -3.78 19.78
N ARG A 94 8.24 -3.86 20.89
CA ARG A 94 9.72 -3.93 20.89
C ARG A 94 10.29 -5.07 20.07
N ASP A 95 9.65 -6.25 20.12
CA ASP A 95 10.15 -7.44 19.43
C ASP A 95 10.04 -7.27 17.91
N LEU A 96 8.97 -6.65 17.45
CA LEU A 96 8.84 -6.28 16.03
C LEU A 96 9.86 -5.21 15.60
N LEU A 97 10.10 -4.20 16.45
CA LEU A 97 11.10 -3.16 16.16
C LEU A 97 12.50 -3.77 16.04
N GLU A 98 12.82 -4.77 16.86
CA GLU A 98 14.09 -5.53 16.75
C GLU A 98 14.16 -6.34 15.46
N LEU A 99 13.05 -6.95 15.04
CA LEU A 99 12.98 -7.68 13.77
C LEU A 99 13.08 -6.77 12.54
N ALA A 100 12.59 -5.54 12.64
CA ALA A 100 12.61 -4.57 11.54
C ALA A 100 13.98 -4.00 11.20
N GLY A 101 15.05 -4.29 11.95
CA GLY A 101 16.39 -3.89 11.55
C GLY A 101 17.37 -3.49 12.63
N ALA A 102 17.03 -3.65 13.92
CA ALA A 102 17.87 -3.13 15.01
C ALA A 102 18.74 -4.21 15.70
N LYS A 103 19.04 -5.36 15.05
CA LYS A 103 19.73 -6.50 15.70
C LYS A 103 21.10 -6.16 16.30
N ASP A 104 21.84 -5.25 15.70
CA ASP A 104 23.22 -4.90 16.12
C ASP A 104 23.34 -3.54 16.81
N THR A 105 22.22 -2.93 17.22
CA THR A 105 22.20 -1.58 17.80
C THR A 105 22.15 -1.62 19.34
N PRO A 106 22.93 -0.77 20.08
CA PRO A 106 22.86 -0.70 21.54
C PRO A 106 21.45 -0.42 22.05
N LYS A 107 21.07 -0.99 23.22
CA LYS A 107 19.71 -0.86 23.78
C LYS A 107 19.19 0.58 23.86
N LYS A 108 20.06 1.55 24.24
CA LYS A 108 19.67 2.96 24.31
C LYS A 108 19.33 3.55 22.92
N THR A 109 20.09 3.17 21.90
CA THR A 109 19.87 3.62 20.51
C THR A 109 18.61 2.98 19.95
N ARG A 110 18.32 1.71 20.29
CA ARG A 110 17.07 1.02 19.90
C ARG A 110 15.83 1.72 20.48
N TYR A 111 15.88 2.14 21.75
CA TYR A 111 14.78 2.87 22.36
C TYR A 111 14.53 4.22 21.70
N LEU A 112 15.58 4.99 21.40
CA LEU A 112 15.47 6.25 20.67
C LEU A 112 14.90 6.03 19.26
N HIS A 113 15.37 5.00 18.57
CA HIS A 113 14.84 4.64 17.26
C HIS A 113 13.36 4.21 17.32
N ALA A 114 12.96 3.48 18.38
CA ALA A 114 11.55 3.16 18.64
C ALA A 114 10.70 4.41 18.88
N CYS A 115 11.24 5.40 19.62
CA CYS A 115 10.57 6.68 19.83
C CYS A 115 10.35 7.42 18.50
N ASP A 116 11.36 7.45 17.65
CA ASP A 116 11.26 8.11 16.34
C ASP A 116 10.23 7.42 15.44
N ILE A 117 10.28 6.09 15.34
CA ILE A 117 9.36 5.31 14.49
C ILE A 117 7.92 5.45 14.98
N LEU A 118 7.65 5.20 16.26
CA LEU A 118 6.30 5.29 16.84
C LEU A 118 5.80 6.73 16.87
N GLY A 119 6.68 7.69 17.13
CA GLY A 119 6.36 9.12 17.11
C GLY A 119 5.88 9.60 15.74
N GLN A 120 6.40 9.03 14.66
CA GLN A 120 5.96 9.38 13.29
C GLN A 120 4.47 9.06 13.06
N VAL A 121 3.97 8.00 13.67
CA VAL A 121 2.56 7.59 13.58
C VAL A 121 1.70 8.10 14.75
N GLY A 122 2.21 9.06 15.53
CA GLY A 122 1.51 9.65 16.67
C GLY A 122 1.32 8.70 17.85
N LEU A 123 2.26 7.77 18.07
CA LEU A 123 2.28 6.86 19.21
C LEU A 123 3.48 7.17 20.12
N CYS A 124 3.23 7.23 21.44
CA CYS A 124 4.30 7.41 22.43
C CYS A 124 4.99 6.08 22.71
N ALA A 125 6.30 6.00 22.50
CA ALA A 125 7.03 4.75 22.74
C ALA A 125 6.93 4.26 24.20
N GLN A 126 6.84 5.16 25.20
CA GLN A 126 6.68 4.78 26.60
C GLN A 126 5.40 3.98 26.84
N ASP A 127 4.32 4.31 26.13
CA ASP A 127 3.01 3.70 26.35
C ASP A 127 2.83 2.41 25.53
N TYR A 128 3.60 2.25 24.43
CA TYR A 128 3.37 1.18 23.46
C TYR A 128 4.48 0.14 23.34
N ILE A 129 5.74 0.48 23.67
CA ILE A 129 6.90 -0.37 23.36
C ILE A 129 6.83 -1.76 24.02
N ASP A 130 6.20 -1.84 25.22
CA ASP A 130 6.05 -3.06 26.00
C ASP A 130 4.69 -3.73 25.83
N ARG A 131 3.78 -3.14 25.09
CA ARG A 131 2.45 -3.74 24.83
C ARG A 131 2.56 -4.91 23.88
N GLU A 132 1.75 -5.92 24.14
CA GLU A 132 1.61 -7.06 23.23
C GLU A 132 0.77 -6.68 22.02
N LEU A 133 1.10 -7.32 20.88
CA LEU A 133 0.40 -7.14 19.60
C LEU A 133 -0.82 -8.06 19.54
N ASP A 134 -1.66 -7.93 20.54
CA ASP A 134 -2.87 -8.74 20.73
C ASP A 134 -4.14 -7.86 20.64
N GLY A 135 -5.28 -8.43 21.02
CA GLY A 135 -6.57 -7.77 20.99
C GLY A 135 -6.75 -6.63 22.00
N THR A 136 -5.72 -6.25 22.80
CA THR A 136 -5.77 -5.09 23.73
C THR A 136 -5.47 -3.78 23.03
N LEU A 137 -4.83 -3.81 21.86
CA LEU A 137 -4.64 -2.65 20.99
C LEU A 137 -5.89 -2.45 20.12
N SER A 138 -6.32 -1.19 19.98
CA SER A 138 -7.36 -0.86 19.02
C SER A 138 -6.89 -1.15 17.58
N GLY A 139 -7.82 -1.39 16.68
CA GLY A 139 -7.50 -1.62 15.25
C GLY A 139 -6.67 -0.49 14.64
N GLY A 140 -6.97 0.77 15.00
CA GLY A 140 -6.22 1.94 14.54
C GLY A 140 -4.80 2.02 15.11
N GLU A 141 -4.57 1.62 16.36
CA GLU A 141 -3.23 1.54 16.97
C GLU A 141 -2.38 0.46 16.30
N MET A 142 -2.95 -0.75 16.13
CA MET A 142 -2.29 -1.84 15.43
C MET A 142 -1.88 -1.44 14.02
N LYS A 143 -2.78 -0.80 13.29
CA LYS A 143 -2.54 -0.33 11.92
C LYS A 143 -1.40 0.68 11.85
N ARG A 144 -1.38 1.65 12.77
CA ARG A 144 -0.29 2.64 12.84
C ARG A 144 1.05 2.00 13.17
N ILE A 145 1.07 1.02 14.08
CA ILE A 145 2.29 0.26 14.39
C ILE A 145 2.77 -0.51 13.16
N GLU A 146 1.88 -1.23 12.46
CA GLU A 146 2.23 -1.99 11.24
C GLU A 146 2.83 -1.07 10.15
N ILE A 147 2.21 0.09 9.90
CA ILE A 147 2.70 1.06 8.91
C ILE A 147 4.06 1.61 9.31
N ALA A 148 4.23 2.01 10.59
CA ALA A 148 5.50 2.52 11.10
C ALA A 148 6.62 1.49 10.95
N MET A 149 6.33 0.24 11.25
CA MET A 149 7.27 -0.88 11.13
C MET A 149 7.65 -1.14 9.68
N THR A 150 6.66 -1.15 8.78
CA THR A 150 6.88 -1.38 7.35
C THR A 150 7.73 -0.26 6.76
N ALA A 151 7.44 0.98 7.13
CA ALA A 151 8.21 2.17 6.73
C ALA A 151 9.67 2.11 7.24
N ALA A 152 9.86 1.71 8.50
CA ALA A 152 11.18 1.67 9.14
C ALA A 152 12.12 0.60 8.56
N ARG A 153 11.61 -0.40 7.86
CA ARG A 153 12.45 -1.45 7.23
C ARG A 153 13.35 -0.96 6.11
N GLY A 154 13.10 0.24 5.58
CA GLY A 154 13.92 0.77 4.48
C GLY A 154 13.91 -0.14 3.24
N THR A 155 12.74 -0.65 2.87
CA THR A 155 12.56 -1.56 1.73
C THR A 155 12.78 -0.85 0.41
N LYS A 156 13.22 -1.60 -0.62
CA LYS A 156 13.33 -1.09 -2.00
C LYS A 156 11.96 -0.85 -2.64
N LEU A 157 10.99 -1.69 -2.29
CA LEU A 157 9.60 -1.58 -2.72
C LEU A 157 8.68 -1.84 -1.53
N THR A 158 7.93 -0.83 -1.14
CA THR A 158 6.94 -0.94 -0.06
C THR A 158 5.53 -0.91 -0.64
N LEU A 159 4.74 -1.93 -0.31
CA LEU A 159 3.37 -2.08 -0.75
C LEU A 159 2.42 -1.78 0.42
N PHE A 160 1.41 -0.94 0.21
CA PHE A 160 0.36 -0.64 1.18
C PHE A 160 -1.02 -0.93 0.59
N ASP A 161 -1.81 -1.76 1.26
CA ASP A 161 -3.17 -2.11 0.86
C ASP A 161 -4.18 -1.38 1.76
N GLU A 162 -4.75 -0.27 1.28
CA GLU A 162 -5.71 0.60 1.98
C GLU A 162 -5.29 0.89 3.43
N PRO A 163 -4.12 1.50 3.65
CA PRO A 163 -3.56 1.70 5.00
C PRO A 163 -4.42 2.59 5.88
N GLU A 164 -5.28 3.40 5.30
CA GLU A 164 -6.23 4.28 5.99
C GLU A 164 -7.49 3.57 6.50
N ALA A 165 -7.75 2.35 6.08
CA ALA A 165 -8.97 1.62 6.45
C ALA A 165 -9.04 1.38 7.96
N GLY A 166 -10.12 1.86 8.61
CA GLY A 166 -10.33 1.71 10.05
C GLY A 166 -9.55 2.68 10.93
N ILE A 167 -8.89 3.68 10.35
CA ILE A 167 -8.19 4.75 11.09
C ILE A 167 -9.14 5.95 11.27
N ASP A 168 -9.16 6.50 12.49
CA ASP A 168 -9.92 7.71 12.80
C ASP A 168 -9.31 8.96 12.14
N LEU A 169 -10.13 10.01 11.99
CA LEU A 169 -9.76 11.24 11.29
C LEU A 169 -8.51 11.93 11.87
N TRP A 170 -8.33 11.88 13.19
CA TRP A 170 -7.19 12.54 13.85
C TRP A 170 -5.89 11.76 13.61
N SER A 171 -5.95 10.44 13.75
CA SER A 171 -4.82 9.55 13.47
C SER A 171 -4.43 9.54 11.99
N PHE A 172 -5.40 9.79 11.11
CA PHE A 172 -5.16 9.89 9.66
C PHE A 172 -4.21 11.05 9.30
N GLN A 173 -4.25 12.18 10.02
CA GLN A 173 -3.30 13.28 9.79
C GLN A 173 -1.84 12.85 10.03
N SER A 174 -1.60 12.11 11.10
CA SER A 174 -0.26 11.57 11.38
C SER A 174 0.20 10.58 10.30
N LEU A 175 -0.73 9.78 9.78
CA LEU A 175 -0.46 8.84 8.71
C LEU A 175 -0.05 9.54 7.40
N ILE A 176 -0.71 10.64 7.04
CA ILE A 176 -0.31 11.45 5.87
C ILE A 176 1.15 11.91 6.00
N HIS A 177 1.57 12.41 7.17
CA HIS A 177 2.96 12.80 7.40
C HIS A 177 3.95 11.64 7.26
N VAL A 178 3.57 10.43 7.61
CA VAL A 178 4.42 9.25 7.36
C VAL A 178 4.62 9.04 5.86
N PHE A 179 3.56 9.14 5.06
CA PHE A 179 3.67 8.97 3.62
C PHE A 179 4.42 10.10 2.94
N GLU A 180 4.25 11.35 3.38
CA GLU A 180 5.05 12.49 2.91
C GLU A 180 6.54 12.27 3.17
N LYS A 181 6.91 11.83 4.39
CA LYS A 181 8.30 11.50 4.73
C LYS A 181 8.82 10.30 3.94
N LEU A 182 8.00 9.28 3.73
CA LEU A 182 8.38 8.14 2.89
C LEU A 182 8.69 8.61 1.46
N HIS A 183 7.86 9.49 0.90
CA HIS A 183 8.09 10.07 -0.42
C HIS A 183 9.40 10.88 -0.48
N GLU A 184 9.68 11.69 0.55
CA GLU A 184 10.87 12.56 0.57
C GLU A 184 12.18 11.83 0.87
N GLN A 185 12.15 10.85 1.78
CA GLN A 185 13.35 10.33 2.45
C GLN A 185 13.73 8.91 2.02
N THR A 186 12.81 8.12 1.47
CA THR A 186 13.12 6.74 1.07
C THR A 186 13.83 6.68 -0.27
N GLY A 187 14.93 5.92 -0.33
CA GLY A 187 15.59 5.55 -1.59
C GLY A 187 14.85 4.42 -2.34
N GLY A 188 13.66 4.01 -1.86
CA GLY A 188 12.83 2.96 -2.44
C GLY A 188 11.52 3.50 -3.04
N ASN A 189 10.82 2.62 -3.75
CA ASN A 189 9.51 2.92 -4.34
C ASN A 189 8.38 2.54 -3.37
N VAL A 190 7.32 3.34 -3.34
CA VAL A 190 6.08 3.07 -2.62
C VAL A 190 4.97 2.82 -3.61
N LEU A 191 4.24 1.73 -3.45
CA LEU A 191 3.04 1.42 -4.22
C LEU A 191 1.88 1.26 -3.24
N ILE A 192 0.89 2.15 -3.29
CA ILE A 192 -0.18 2.25 -2.31
C ILE A 192 -1.55 2.15 -2.97
N ILE A 193 -2.41 1.27 -2.46
CA ILE A 193 -3.83 1.31 -2.80
C ILE A 193 -4.51 2.29 -1.86
N SER A 194 -5.19 3.27 -2.42
CA SER A 194 -6.00 4.22 -1.65
C SER A 194 -7.13 4.83 -2.48
N HIS A 195 -8.19 5.23 -1.78
CA HIS A 195 -9.28 6.03 -2.31
C HIS A 195 -9.30 7.45 -1.70
N GLN A 196 -8.39 7.73 -0.77
CA GLN A 196 -8.33 9.01 -0.07
C GLN A 196 -7.59 10.06 -0.91
N GLU A 197 -8.27 11.15 -1.20
CA GLU A 197 -7.73 12.24 -2.01
C GLU A 197 -6.38 12.76 -1.48
N ARG A 198 -6.22 12.84 -0.16
CA ARG A 198 -4.97 13.29 0.46
C ARG A 198 -3.80 12.37 0.15
N ILE A 199 -4.02 11.05 0.13
CA ILE A 199 -2.97 10.07 -0.23
C ILE A 199 -2.69 10.15 -1.73
N LEU A 200 -3.74 10.24 -2.56
CA LEU A 200 -3.58 10.40 -4.01
C LEU A 200 -2.79 11.67 -4.37
N ASN A 201 -2.93 12.73 -3.57
CA ASN A 201 -2.21 13.99 -3.77
C ASN A 201 -0.71 13.95 -3.42
N ILE A 202 -0.25 12.94 -2.67
CA ILE A 202 1.19 12.71 -2.42
C ILE A 202 1.83 11.97 -3.61
N ALA A 203 1.05 11.19 -4.35
CA ALA A 203 1.58 10.34 -5.42
C ALA A 203 2.19 11.15 -6.57
N ASP A 204 3.27 10.63 -7.15
CA ASP A 204 3.85 11.13 -8.41
C ASP A 204 2.97 10.72 -9.58
N LYS A 205 2.55 9.44 -9.60
CA LYS A 205 1.67 8.86 -10.61
C LYS A 205 0.53 8.06 -10.00
N ILE A 206 -0.53 7.91 -10.77
CA ILE A 206 -1.69 7.12 -10.37
C ILE A 206 -1.97 6.05 -11.44
N ILE A 207 -2.15 4.81 -10.97
CA ILE A 207 -2.68 3.69 -11.72
C ILE A 207 -4.19 3.63 -11.43
N TYR A 208 -5.02 3.81 -12.44
CA TYR A 208 -6.46 3.57 -12.34
C TYR A 208 -6.76 2.18 -12.86
N LEU A 209 -7.12 1.28 -11.96
CA LEU A 209 -7.46 -0.12 -12.26
C LEU A 209 -8.97 -0.27 -12.38
N LYS A 210 -9.44 -0.85 -13.50
CA LYS A 210 -10.85 -1.08 -13.76
C LYS A 210 -11.04 -2.43 -14.44
N ASP A 211 -12.01 -3.22 -13.97
CA ASP A 211 -12.40 -4.52 -14.54
C ASP A 211 -11.22 -5.50 -14.75
N GLY A 212 -10.19 -5.40 -13.90
CA GLY A 212 -8.97 -6.22 -13.94
C GLY A 212 -7.88 -5.72 -14.88
N GLU A 213 -8.05 -4.56 -15.50
CA GLU A 213 -7.13 -3.96 -16.47
C GLU A 213 -6.65 -2.58 -16.00
N VAL A 214 -5.49 -2.14 -16.49
CA VAL A 214 -5.02 -0.77 -16.30
C VAL A 214 -5.71 0.12 -17.33
N ASP A 215 -6.70 0.89 -16.88
CA ASP A 215 -7.42 1.85 -17.71
C ASP A 215 -6.59 3.13 -17.94
N GLN A 216 -5.85 3.56 -16.90
CA GLN A 216 -4.97 4.73 -16.97
C GLN A 216 -3.74 4.52 -16.09
N TYR A 217 -2.59 4.99 -16.56
CA TYR A 217 -1.37 5.16 -15.78
C TYR A 217 -0.64 6.41 -16.27
N ASP A 218 -0.69 7.48 -15.48
CA ASP A 218 -0.15 8.79 -15.85
C ASP A 218 0.15 9.61 -14.59
N ASP A 219 0.69 10.80 -14.78
CA ASP A 219 0.88 11.78 -13.72
C ASP A 219 -0.43 11.99 -12.95
N ARG A 220 -0.33 12.14 -11.63
CA ARG A 220 -1.44 12.31 -10.69
C ARG A 220 -2.49 13.30 -11.18
N ASP A 221 -2.07 14.52 -11.58
CA ASP A 221 -3.00 15.61 -11.93
C ASP A 221 -3.83 15.28 -13.17
N LYS A 222 -3.25 14.56 -14.13
CA LYS A 222 -3.96 14.11 -15.33
C LYS A 222 -5.03 13.08 -15.02
N VAL A 223 -4.69 12.09 -14.17
CA VAL A 223 -5.65 11.04 -13.80
C VAL A 223 -6.78 11.61 -12.95
N ILE A 224 -6.49 12.41 -11.93
CA ILE A 224 -7.50 13.05 -11.08
C ILE A 224 -8.45 13.93 -11.91
N SER A 225 -7.91 14.73 -12.83
CA SER A 225 -8.73 15.57 -13.72
C SER A 225 -9.72 14.73 -14.54
N ARG A 226 -9.26 13.64 -15.17
CA ARG A 226 -10.11 12.77 -16.00
C ARG A 226 -11.22 12.09 -15.17
N LEU A 227 -10.88 11.61 -13.96
CA LEU A 227 -11.87 10.98 -13.07
C LEU A 227 -12.95 11.99 -12.62
N SER A 228 -12.56 13.22 -12.32
CA SER A 228 -13.48 14.31 -11.93
C SER A 228 -14.41 14.71 -13.08
N PHE A 229 -13.93 14.77 -14.31
CA PHE A 229 -14.75 15.03 -15.49
C PHE A 229 -15.74 13.90 -15.77
N GLY A 230 -15.32 12.63 -15.65
CA GLY A 230 -16.20 11.48 -15.84
C GLY A 230 -17.35 11.40 -14.82
N ALA A 231 -17.09 11.80 -13.58
CA ALA A 231 -18.14 11.88 -12.55
C ALA A 231 -19.17 12.97 -12.84
N ARG A 232 -18.74 14.16 -13.34
CA ARG A 232 -19.64 15.25 -13.71
C ARG A 232 -20.51 14.92 -14.93
N GLN A 233 -19.99 14.21 -15.91
CA GLN A 233 -20.78 13.77 -17.09
C GLN A 233 -21.88 12.77 -16.72
N LYS A 234 -21.60 11.80 -15.83
CA LYS A 234 -22.62 10.86 -15.35
C LYS A 234 -23.74 11.54 -14.54
N ALA A 235 -23.40 12.57 -13.75
CA ALA A 235 -24.41 13.35 -13.01
C ALA A 235 -25.29 14.19 -13.96
N CYS A 236 -24.77 14.66 -15.09
CA CYS A 236 -25.51 15.46 -16.06
C CYS A 236 -26.49 14.64 -16.89
N ASN A 237 -26.18 13.38 -17.21
CA ASN A 237 -27.10 12.51 -17.96
C ASN A 237 -28.36 12.15 -17.16
N TYR A 238 -28.31 12.14 -15.83
CA TYR A 238 -29.49 11.90 -14.97
C TYR A 238 -30.45 13.09 -14.94
N CYS A 239 -29.98 14.31 -15.20
CA CYS A 239 -30.82 15.53 -15.27
C CYS A 239 -31.44 15.77 -16.65
N GLY A 240 -30.96 15.10 -17.70
CA GLY A 240 -31.48 15.21 -19.07
C GLY A 240 -32.88 14.59 -19.23
N ASP A 241 -33.11 13.45 -18.61
CA ASP A 241 -34.37 12.68 -18.76
C ASP A 241 -35.57 13.29 -18.05
N MET A 242 -35.38 14.24 -17.12
CA MET A 242 -36.49 14.89 -16.41
C MET A 242 -37.06 16.14 -17.10
N ARG A 243 -36.50 16.57 -18.24
CA ARG A 243 -36.96 17.76 -18.97
C ARG A 243 -37.82 17.47 -20.19
N GLU A 244 -38.01 16.19 -20.52
CA GLU A 244 -38.87 15.78 -21.65
C GLU A 244 -40.29 15.32 -21.24
N GLU A 245 -40.60 15.30 -19.94
CA GLU A 245 -41.95 14.96 -19.42
C GLU A 245 -42.60 16.14 -18.69
N GLY A 246 -42.60 17.30 -19.29
CA GLY A 246 -43.24 18.51 -18.78
C GLY A 246 -43.96 19.30 -19.87
#